data_8fc4f3ab996e1a575c3f86ffba2bf578
#
_entry.id   8fc4f3ab996e1a575c3f86ffba2bf578
#
_cell.length_a   1.000
_cell.length_b   1.000
_cell.length_c   1.000
_cell.angle_alpha   90.00
_cell.angle_beta   90.00
_cell.angle_gamma   90.00
#
_symmetry.space_group_name_H-M   'P 1'
#
loop_
_entity.id
_entity.type
_entity.pdbx_description
1 polymer ?
#
loop_
_entity_poly.entity_id
_entity_poly.type
_entity_poly.pdbx_seq_one_letter_code
_entity_poly.pdbx_strand_id
1 'polypeptide(L)'
;LGFPSVINPYKFGILVRKDWMNALGYTDDATDTTKTLVDNFETFGEMALAMKEAHNLNFAVTGAIFDLEKAGLIGAHGLDAGFYSDGIMESNGQKIIVPGAVKTEYRQVAEMENSWAQSGVISKEADKKFLADGEVDFIGGKTGIFVQDPTVTHLITVARRTKKQNPEAEFTVLGALYKNKAEAEKAKTTGADKGFMRNSVATFGAVVYRGSENAENIVKFV
;
A
#
# COMPACT_ATOMS: atom_id res chain seq x y z
N LEU A 1 30.54 -10.82 -6.39
CA LEU A 1 29.91 -11.02 -5.08
C LEU A 1 28.98 -9.84 -4.81
N GLY A 2 27.73 -10.08 -4.40
CA GLY A 2 26.77 -9.04 -4.05
C GLY A 2 26.42 -9.13 -2.57
N PHE A 3 26.30 -8.00 -1.91
CA PHE A 3 25.89 -7.92 -0.51
C PHE A 3 24.49 -7.32 -0.46
N PRO A 4 23.47 -8.07 -0.01
CA PRO A 4 22.14 -7.52 0.14
C PRO A 4 22.10 -6.50 1.29
N SER A 5 21.51 -5.34 1.04
CA SER A 5 21.15 -4.39 2.10
C SER A 5 19.75 -4.70 2.59
N VAL A 6 19.62 -4.95 3.89
CA VAL A 6 18.33 -5.18 4.53
C VAL A 6 17.62 -3.84 4.72
N ILE A 7 16.48 -3.66 4.06
CA ILE A 7 15.61 -2.50 4.25
C ILE A 7 14.34 -2.95 4.97
N ASN A 8 13.72 -2.02 5.71
CA ASN A 8 12.45 -2.26 6.35
C ASN A 8 11.45 -2.93 5.37
N PRO A 9 10.95 -4.14 5.65
CA PRO A 9 10.03 -4.86 4.77
C PRO A 9 8.68 -4.15 4.60
N TYR A 10 8.34 -3.22 5.50
CA TYR A 10 7.08 -2.47 5.47
C TYR A 10 7.31 -1.04 4.98
N LYS A 11 7.60 -0.91 3.69
CA LYS A 11 7.94 0.38 3.10
C LYS A 11 6.74 1.27 2.82
N PHE A 12 5.54 0.69 2.71
CA PHE A 12 4.33 1.42 2.38
C PHE A 12 3.23 1.11 3.39
N GLY A 13 2.53 2.16 3.83
CA GLY A 13 1.35 2.08 4.69
C GLY A 13 0.27 3.01 4.18
N ILE A 14 -0.95 2.77 4.60
CA ILE A 14 -2.12 3.56 4.23
C ILE A 14 -2.46 4.48 5.40
N LEU A 15 -2.08 5.75 5.28
CA LEU A 15 -2.40 6.79 6.26
C LEU A 15 -3.77 7.39 5.95
N VAL A 16 -4.65 7.45 6.94
CA VAL A 16 -6.04 7.89 6.79
C VAL A 16 -6.36 9.03 7.75
N ARG A 17 -7.15 10.00 7.31
CA ARG A 17 -7.82 10.97 8.17
C ARG A 17 -8.86 10.25 9.02
N LYS A 18 -8.48 9.93 10.25
CA LYS A 18 -9.30 9.18 11.21
C LYS A 18 -10.58 9.93 11.58
N ASP A 19 -10.48 11.23 11.73
CA ASP A 19 -11.61 12.12 11.97
C ASP A 19 -12.68 12.01 10.87
N TRP A 20 -12.26 12.01 9.60
CA TRP A 20 -13.18 11.85 8.46
C TRP A 20 -13.75 10.44 8.39
N MET A 21 -12.90 9.43 8.58
CA MET A 21 -13.30 8.03 8.60
C MET A 21 -14.39 7.78 9.65
N ASN A 22 -14.16 8.24 10.88
CA ASN A 22 -15.10 8.07 11.98
C ASN A 22 -16.42 8.83 11.78
N ALA A 23 -16.37 10.04 11.22
CA ALA A 23 -17.55 10.85 10.92
C ALA A 23 -18.48 10.19 9.87
N LEU A 24 -17.91 9.36 8.99
CA LEU A 24 -18.63 8.63 7.95
C LEU A 24 -19.09 7.23 8.39
N GLY A 25 -18.92 6.87 9.66
CA GLY A 25 -19.36 5.59 10.19
C GLY A 25 -18.42 4.41 9.90
N TYR A 26 -17.15 4.70 9.60
CA TYR A 26 -16.10 3.67 9.44
C TYR A 26 -15.12 3.69 10.61
N THR A 27 -14.44 2.57 10.84
CA THR A 27 -13.45 2.44 11.91
C THR A 27 -12.31 1.48 11.51
N ASP A 28 -11.16 1.66 12.12
CA ASP A 28 -10.03 0.73 12.10
C ASP A 28 -9.95 -0.13 13.38
N ASP A 29 -10.86 0.12 14.33
CA ASP A 29 -10.94 -0.59 15.60
C ASP A 29 -11.95 -1.75 15.52
N ALA A 30 -11.45 -2.97 15.54
CA ALA A 30 -12.28 -4.18 15.50
C ALA A 30 -13.20 -4.34 16.73
N THR A 31 -13.00 -3.56 17.80
CA THR A 31 -13.85 -3.56 19.00
C THR A 31 -15.02 -2.59 18.89
N ASP A 32 -14.97 -1.63 17.97
CA ASP A 32 -16.07 -0.70 17.71
C ASP A 32 -17.11 -1.32 16.78
N THR A 33 -18.09 -1.98 17.38
CA THR A 33 -19.20 -2.64 16.65
C THR A 33 -20.28 -1.67 16.15
N THR A 34 -20.16 -0.38 16.45
CA THR A 34 -21.12 0.66 16.00
C THR A 34 -20.83 1.19 14.62
N LYS A 35 -19.65 0.91 14.08
CA LYS A 35 -19.17 1.36 12.80
C LYS A 35 -18.73 0.20 11.89
N THR A 36 -18.59 0.49 10.62
CA THR A 36 -18.09 -0.46 9.62
C THR A 36 -16.58 -0.57 9.72
N LEU A 37 -16.08 -1.76 10.06
CA LEU A 37 -14.65 -2.03 10.15
C LEU A 37 -14.00 -2.02 8.75
N VAL A 38 -12.93 -1.26 8.60
CA VAL A 38 -12.13 -1.21 7.37
C VAL A 38 -11.00 -2.24 7.47
N ASP A 39 -11.31 -3.48 7.16
CA ASP A 39 -10.38 -4.61 7.22
C ASP A 39 -10.13 -5.29 5.86
N ASN A 40 -10.75 -4.79 4.79
CA ASN A 40 -10.65 -5.31 3.44
C ASN A 40 -10.69 -4.21 2.38
N PHE A 41 -10.20 -4.51 1.15
CA PHE A 41 -10.09 -3.51 0.09
C PHE A 41 -11.44 -3.10 -0.53
N GLU A 42 -12.49 -3.91 -0.44
CA GLU A 42 -13.83 -3.47 -0.87
C GLU A 42 -14.36 -2.39 0.07
N THR A 43 -14.34 -2.62 1.38
CA THR A 43 -14.75 -1.63 2.40
C THR A 43 -13.84 -0.40 2.37
N PHE A 44 -12.54 -0.58 2.10
CA PHE A 44 -11.62 0.54 1.89
C PHE A 44 -12.06 1.43 0.71
N GLY A 45 -12.42 0.83 -0.42
CA GLY A 45 -12.91 1.56 -1.59
C GLY A 45 -14.23 2.29 -1.31
N GLU A 46 -15.16 1.67 -0.59
CA GLU A 46 -16.43 2.28 -0.16
C GLU A 46 -16.18 3.49 0.75
N MET A 47 -15.32 3.34 1.76
CA MET A 47 -14.91 4.43 2.66
C MET A 47 -14.26 5.59 1.89
N ALA A 48 -13.34 5.27 1.00
CA ALA A 48 -12.64 6.27 0.20
C ALA A 48 -13.61 7.06 -0.69
N LEU A 49 -14.57 6.39 -1.33
CA LEU A 49 -15.61 7.04 -2.11
C LEU A 49 -16.50 7.94 -1.25
N ALA A 50 -16.93 7.46 -0.08
CA ALA A 50 -17.69 8.26 0.87
C ALA A 50 -16.92 9.51 1.34
N MET A 51 -15.62 9.40 1.59
CA MET A 51 -14.77 10.55 1.91
C MET A 51 -14.73 11.56 0.76
N LYS A 52 -14.56 11.06 -0.48
CA LYS A 52 -14.56 11.92 -1.67
C LYS A 52 -15.84 12.73 -1.78
N GLU A 53 -16.98 12.08 -1.62
CA GLU A 53 -18.29 12.74 -1.74
C GLU A 53 -18.56 13.73 -0.60
N ALA A 54 -18.32 13.32 0.66
CA ALA A 54 -18.59 14.14 1.83
C ALA A 54 -17.74 15.41 1.89
N HIS A 55 -16.51 15.36 1.38
CA HIS A 55 -15.57 16.49 1.40
C HIS A 55 -15.38 17.14 0.03
N ASN A 56 -16.17 16.76 -0.99
CA ASN A 56 -16.11 17.27 -2.36
C ASN A 56 -14.70 17.25 -2.95
N LEU A 57 -14.03 16.10 -2.80
CA LEU A 57 -12.65 15.91 -3.24
C LEU A 57 -12.62 15.51 -4.73
N ASN A 58 -11.56 15.87 -5.42
CA ASN A 58 -11.33 15.37 -6.77
C ASN A 58 -11.04 13.86 -6.78
N PHE A 59 -10.31 13.37 -5.77
CA PHE A 59 -10.03 11.96 -5.50
C PHE A 59 -9.73 11.79 -4.00
N ALA A 60 -9.99 10.60 -3.47
CA ALA A 60 -9.86 10.35 -2.04
C ALA A 60 -8.45 9.92 -1.63
N VAL A 61 -7.80 9.10 -2.47
CA VAL A 61 -6.50 8.48 -2.21
C VAL A 61 -5.43 9.17 -3.05
N THR A 62 -4.37 9.61 -2.40
CA THR A 62 -3.18 10.16 -3.06
C THR A 62 -1.97 9.27 -2.83
N GLY A 63 -0.99 9.40 -3.71
CA GLY A 63 0.19 8.56 -3.84
C GLY A 63 0.26 7.97 -5.24
N ALA A 64 1.37 7.35 -5.60
CA ALA A 64 1.45 6.61 -6.85
C ALA A 64 0.61 5.31 -6.77
N ILE A 65 0.01 4.90 -7.88
CA ILE A 65 -0.79 3.67 -7.94
C ILE A 65 0.01 2.45 -7.47
N PHE A 66 1.27 2.36 -7.87
CA PHE A 66 2.18 1.30 -7.44
C PHE A 66 2.50 1.30 -5.94
N ASP A 67 2.27 2.40 -5.24
CA ASP A 67 2.46 2.46 -3.79
C ASP A 67 1.29 1.81 -3.06
N LEU A 68 0.06 1.95 -3.57
CA LEU A 68 -1.11 1.25 -3.06
C LEU A 68 -1.01 -0.27 -3.31
N GLU A 69 -0.54 -0.68 -4.48
CA GLU A 69 -0.22 -2.08 -4.77
C GLU A 69 0.74 -2.64 -3.71
N LYS A 70 1.83 -1.91 -3.42
CA LYS A 70 2.85 -2.31 -2.43
C LYS A 70 2.37 -2.19 -0.99
N ALA A 71 1.38 -1.35 -0.69
CA ALA A 71 0.79 -1.24 0.64
C ALA A 71 -0.13 -2.42 1.01
N GLY A 72 -0.25 -3.42 0.12
CA GLY A 72 -0.90 -4.69 0.42
C GLY A 72 -1.92 -5.16 -0.61
N LEU A 73 -2.33 -4.32 -1.57
CA LEU A 73 -3.34 -4.70 -2.56
C LEU A 73 -2.92 -5.94 -3.37
N ILE A 74 -1.69 -5.99 -3.83
CA ILE A 74 -1.12 -7.14 -4.54
C ILE A 74 -1.09 -8.37 -3.64
N GLY A 75 -0.57 -8.24 -2.41
CA GLY A 75 -0.48 -9.35 -1.47
C GLY A 75 -1.85 -9.92 -1.09
N ALA A 76 -2.87 -9.07 -0.96
CA ALA A 76 -4.24 -9.49 -0.70
C ALA A 76 -4.83 -10.34 -1.83
N HIS A 77 -4.31 -10.18 -3.06
CA HIS A 77 -4.68 -10.99 -4.22
C HIS A 77 -3.78 -12.23 -4.41
N GLY A 78 -2.92 -12.55 -3.44
CA GLY A 78 -2.05 -13.73 -3.50
C GLY A 78 -0.84 -13.56 -4.43
N LEU A 79 -0.47 -12.32 -4.76
CA LEU A 79 0.70 -12.03 -5.57
C LEU A 79 1.88 -11.67 -4.65
N ASP A 80 3.05 -12.24 -4.93
CA ASP A 80 4.26 -11.98 -4.16
C ASP A 80 4.90 -10.64 -4.52
N ALA A 81 4.55 -10.10 -5.71
CA ALA A 81 5.20 -8.93 -6.23
C ALA A 81 4.39 -8.30 -7.38
N GLY A 82 4.64 -7.02 -7.65
CA GLY A 82 3.91 -6.23 -8.63
C GLY A 82 4.14 -6.61 -10.09
N PHE A 83 3.74 -5.71 -10.98
CA PHE A 83 3.73 -5.90 -12.43
C PHE A 83 5.05 -6.46 -13.00
N TYR A 84 6.18 -5.98 -12.51
CA TYR A 84 7.51 -6.38 -13.01
C TYR A 84 8.14 -7.55 -12.25
N SER A 85 7.52 -8.01 -11.20
CA SER A 85 8.14 -9.00 -10.34
C SER A 85 7.54 -10.36 -10.56
N ASP A 86 8.41 -11.30 -10.37
CA ASP A 86 8.29 -12.66 -10.80
C ASP A 86 7.38 -13.48 -9.89
N GLY A 87 6.43 -14.09 -10.49
CA GLY A 87 5.75 -15.21 -9.86
C GLY A 87 6.26 -16.52 -10.41
N ILE A 88 6.27 -17.54 -9.58
CA ILE A 88 6.50 -18.90 -10.03
C ILE A 88 5.16 -19.47 -10.50
N MET A 89 5.12 -19.96 -11.74
CA MET A 89 4.01 -20.77 -12.26
C MET A 89 4.50 -22.17 -12.58
N GLU A 90 3.61 -23.14 -12.41
CA GLU A 90 3.86 -24.49 -12.88
C GLU A 90 3.26 -24.66 -14.28
N SER A 91 4.08 -25.03 -15.25
CA SER A 91 3.66 -25.33 -16.61
C SER A 91 4.30 -26.62 -17.06
N ASN A 92 3.49 -27.60 -17.44
CA ASN A 92 3.94 -28.94 -17.90
C ASN A 92 4.90 -29.61 -16.90
N GLY A 93 4.63 -29.51 -15.60
CA GLY A 93 5.47 -30.08 -14.54
C GLY A 93 6.79 -29.33 -14.30
N GLN A 94 7.00 -28.19 -14.93
CA GLN A 94 8.18 -27.34 -14.72
C GLN A 94 7.77 -26.06 -14.03
N LYS A 95 8.57 -25.63 -13.05
CA LYS A 95 8.45 -24.30 -12.44
C LYS A 95 9.10 -23.28 -13.35
N ILE A 96 8.30 -22.34 -13.82
CA ILE A 96 8.76 -21.22 -14.64
C ILE A 96 8.56 -19.91 -13.90
N ILE A 97 9.46 -18.97 -14.12
CA ILE A 97 9.33 -17.60 -13.59
C ILE A 97 8.54 -16.80 -14.61
N VAL A 98 7.48 -16.14 -14.16
CA VAL A 98 6.62 -15.33 -15.04
C VAL A 98 6.43 -13.93 -14.43
N PRO A 99 6.33 -12.87 -15.25
CA PRO A 99 5.95 -11.55 -14.75
C PRO A 99 4.58 -11.59 -14.07
N GLY A 100 4.41 -10.83 -12.99
CA GLY A 100 3.13 -10.72 -12.29
C GLY A 100 1.97 -10.34 -13.23
N ALA A 101 2.25 -9.50 -14.22
CA ALA A 101 1.30 -9.02 -15.21
C ALA A 101 0.55 -10.12 -16.01
N VAL A 102 1.11 -11.34 -16.13
CA VAL A 102 0.44 -12.44 -16.84
C VAL A 102 -0.44 -13.29 -15.94
N LYS A 103 -0.45 -13.01 -14.63
CA LYS A 103 -1.28 -13.75 -13.67
C LYS A 103 -2.70 -13.20 -13.64
N THR A 104 -3.67 -14.10 -13.53
CA THR A 104 -5.11 -13.75 -13.43
C THR A 104 -5.38 -12.86 -12.23
N GLU A 105 -4.67 -13.07 -11.13
CA GLU A 105 -4.79 -12.28 -9.89
C GLU A 105 -4.38 -10.82 -10.11
N TYR A 106 -3.36 -10.57 -10.94
CA TYR A 106 -2.96 -9.20 -11.26
C TYR A 106 -4.02 -8.48 -12.12
N ARG A 107 -4.70 -9.21 -13.01
CA ARG A 107 -5.84 -8.67 -13.74
C ARG A 107 -6.94 -8.19 -12.81
N GLN A 108 -7.24 -8.92 -11.73
CA GLN A 108 -8.23 -8.51 -10.72
C GLN A 108 -7.81 -7.22 -9.99
N VAL A 109 -6.51 -7.08 -9.68
CA VAL A 109 -5.95 -5.83 -9.13
C VAL A 109 -6.18 -4.68 -10.11
N ALA A 110 -5.79 -4.84 -11.37
CA ALA A 110 -5.92 -3.82 -12.41
C ALA A 110 -7.39 -3.44 -12.67
N GLU A 111 -8.32 -4.40 -12.63
CA GLU A 111 -9.76 -4.15 -12.74
C GLU A 111 -10.29 -3.33 -11.55
N MET A 112 -9.84 -3.62 -10.33
CA MET A 112 -10.18 -2.85 -9.14
C MET A 112 -9.63 -1.42 -9.21
N GLU A 113 -8.37 -1.25 -9.57
CA GLU A 113 -7.73 0.05 -9.72
C GLU A 113 -8.40 0.90 -10.81
N ASN A 114 -8.75 0.28 -11.94
CA ASN A 114 -9.50 0.96 -13.00
C ASN A 114 -10.87 1.42 -12.50
N SER A 115 -11.59 0.59 -11.75
CA SER A 115 -12.86 0.96 -11.11
C SER A 115 -12.70 2.14 -10.17
N TRP A 116 -11.66 2.14 -9.35
CA TRP A 116 -11.34 3.23 -8.43
C TRP A 116 -10.94 4.52 -9.16
N ALA A 117 -10.23 4.42 -10.28
CA ALA A 117 -9.92 5.59 -11.11
C ALA A 117 -11.19 6.17 -11.77
N GLN A 118 -12.10 5.31 -12.22
CA GLN A 118 -13.37 5.77 -12.82
C GLN A 118 -14.29 6.44 -11.80
N SER A 119 -14.37 5.93 -10.57
CA SER A 119 -15.17 6.50 -9.49
C SER A 119 -14.50 7.70 -8.81
N GLY A 120 -13.22 7.91 -9.03
CA GLY A 120 -12.44 8.95 -8.37
C GLY A 120 -12.00 8.60 -6.95
N VAL A 121 -11.96 7.33 -6.59
CA VAL A 121 -11.27 6.87 -5.37
C VAL A 121 -9.81 7.20 -5.48
N ILE A 122 -9.18 6.87 -6.61
CA ILE A 122 -7.80 7.29 -6.95
C ILE A 122 -7.83 8.30 -8.10
N SER A 123 -6.75 9.09 -8.23
CA SER A 123 -6.60 9.99 -9.37
C SER A 123 -6.46 9.20 -10.67
N LYS A 124 -7.08 9.68 -11.76
CA LYS A 124 -6.85 9.14 -13.12
C LYS A 124 -5.41 9.33 -13.61
N GLU A 125 -4.67 10.19 -12.97
CA GLU A 125 -3.26 10.47 -13.26
C GLU A 125 -2.33 9.95 -12.15
N ALA A 126 -2.79 8.94 -11.39
CA ALA A 126 -2.01 8.38 -10.28
C ALA A 126 -0.66 7.78 -10.73
N ASP A 127 -0.58 7.34 -11.98
CA ASP A 127 0.65 6.86 -12.62
C ASP A 127 1.70 7.97 -12.87
N LYS A 128 1.27 9.23 -12.90
CA LYS A 128 2.13 10.41 -13.15
C LYS A 128 2.48 11.18 -11.88
N LYS A 129 1.84 10.87 -10.76
CA LYS A 129 2.06 11.59 -9.50
C LYS A 129 3.30 11.09 -8.79
N PHE A 130 4.10 12.02 -8.30
CA PHE A 130 5.21 11.75 -7.41
C PHE A 130 4.73 11.74 -5.96
N LEU A 131 5.46 11.02 -5.11
CA LEU A 131 5.19 10.89 -3.69
C LEU A 131 5.07 12.24 -2.96
N ALA A 132 5.93 13.21 -3.32
CA ALA A 132 5.93 14.55 -2.74
C ALA A 132 4.63 15.32 -3.04
N ASP A 133 4.04 15.15 -4.21
CA ASP A 133 2.77 15.79 -4.58
C ASP A 133 1.63 15.23 -3.73
N GLY A 134 1.66 13.92 -3.48
CA GLY A 134 0.70 13.26 -2.61
C GLY A 134 0.72 13.76 -1.17
N GLU A 135 1.91 13.97 -0.61
CA GLU A 135 2.07 14.54 0.74
C GLU A 135 1.46 15.95 0.82
N VAL A 136 1.73 16.79 -0.16
CA VAL A 136 1.17 18.16 -0.22
C VAL A 136 -0.35 18.15 -0.32
N ASP A 137 -0.92 17.28 -1.14
CA ASP A 137 -2.38 17.15 -1.28
C ASP A 137 -3.04 16.68 0.02
N PHE A 138 -2.43 15.72 0.72
CA PHE A 138 -2.93 15.22 1.99
C PHE A 138 -2.83 16.28 3.11
N ILE A 139 -1.68 16.92 3.25
CA ILE A 139 -1.48 18.01 4.24
C ILE A 139 -2.45 19.16 3.98
N GLY A 140 -2.68 19.51 2.73
CA GLY A 140 -3.60 20.56 2.31
C GLY A 140 -5.09 20.20 2.43
N GLY A 141 -5.42 18.98 2.86
CA GLY A 141 -6.81 18.51 3.00
C GLY A 141 -7.53 18.27 1.66
N LYS A 142 -6.79 18.12 0.57
CA LYS A 142 -7.35 17.81 -0.75
C LYS A 142 -7.63 16.32 -0.94
N THR A 143 -7.12 15.48 -0.03
CA THR A 143 -7.36 14.03 0.02
C THR A 143 -7.46 13.57 1.47
N GLY A 144 -8.19 12.47 1.70
CA GLY A 144 -8.36 11.89 3.04
C GLY A 144 -7.44 10.70 3.31
N ILE A 145 -6.80 10.18 2.28
CA ILE A 145 -5.98 8.96 2.34
C ILE A 145 -4.67 9.19 1.60
N PHE A 146 -3.57 8.79 2.23
CA PHE A 146 -2.22 8.93 1.68
C PHE A 146 -1.44 7.62 1.84
N VAL A 147 -0.94 7.09 0.74
CA VAL A 147 -0.10 5.88 0.75
C VAL A 147 1.36 6.27 0.78
N GLN A 148 2.05 5.92 1.87
CA GLN A 148 3.40 6.41 2.14
C GLN A 148 4.17 5.50 3.08
N ASP A 149 5.46 5.76 3.22
CA ASP A 149 6.34 5.17 4.23
C ASP A 149 5.74 5.34 5.65
N PRO A 150 5.43 4.25 6.35
CA PRO A 150 4.80 4.29 7.67
C PRO A 150 5.81 4.50 8.81
N THR A 151 7.02 4.99 8.53
CA THR A 151 7.98 5.27 9.61
C THR A 151 7.44 6.33 10.55
N VAL A 152 7.69 6.13 11.85
CA VAL A 152 7.19 7.04 12.90
C VAL A 152 7.64 8.48 12.66
N THR A 153 8.88 8.68 12.22
CA THR A 153 9.42 10.02 11.92
C THR A 153 8.65 10.70 10.80
N HIS A 154 8.34 9.97 9.73
CA HIS A 154 7.58 10.51 8.61
C HIS A 154 6.15 10.82 9.02
N LEU A 155 5.47 9.89 9.69
CA LEU A 155 4.10 10.07 10.18
C LEU A 155 3.96 11.28 11.13
N ILE A 156 4.92 11.46 12.05
CA ILE A 156 4.94 12.64 12.93
C ILE A 156 5.09 13.91 12.12
N THR A 157 5.92 13.92 11.10
CA THR A 157 6.13 15.09 10.24
C THR A 157 4.86 15.48 9.49
N VAL A 158 4.21 14.51 8.87
CA VAL A 158 2.94 14.70 8.14
C VAL A 158 1.86 15.18 9.12
N ALA A 159 1.70 14.51 10.26
CA ALA A 159 0.71 14.86 11.27
C ALA A 159 0.90 16.30 11.78
N ARG A 160 2.14 16.70 12.10
CA ARG A 160 2.44 18.08 12.56
C ARG A 160 2.11 19.11 11.50
N ARG A 161 2.44 18.85 10.24
CA ARG A 161 2.16 19.78 9.13
C ARG A 161 0.66 19.91 8.89
N THR A 162 -0.07 18.81 8.93
CA THR A 162 -1.54 18.83 8.76
C THR A 162 -2.21 19.54 9.93
N LYS A 163 -1.80 19.27 11.18
CA LYS A 163 -2.37 19.95 12.36
C LYS A 163 -2.11 21.46 12.42
N LYS A 164 -1.09 21.96 11.74
CA LYS A 164 -0.90 23.41 11.59
C LYS A 164 -2.01 24.07 10.75
N GLN A 165 -2.57 23.35 9.79
CA GLN A 165 -3.66 23.84 8.93
C GLN A 165 -5.04 23.44 9.47
N ASN A 166 -5.13 22.28 10.09
CA ASN A 166 -6.33 21.75 10.72
C ASN A 166 -5.97 21.13 12.09
N PRO A 167 -6.11 21.88 13.19
CA PRO A 167 -5.78 21.41 14.54
C PRO A 167 -6.55 20.17 14.98
N GLU A 168 -7.79 20.00 14.50
CA GLU A 168 -8.69 18.90 14.85
C GLU A 168 -8.42 17.62 14.05
N ALA A 169 -7.48 17.64 13.09
CA ALA A 169 -7.17 16.48 12.27
C ALA A 169 -6.63 15.32 13.12
N GLU A 170 -7.23 14.16 12.96
CA GLU A 170 -6.77 12.90 13.54
C GLU A 170 -6.35 11.94 12.45
N PHE A 171 -5.41 11.04 12.78
CA PHE A 171 -4.80 10.12 11.82
C PHE A 171 -4.76 8.71 12.36
N THR A 172 -4.87 7.77 11.45
CA THR A 172 -4.56 6.36 11.69
C THR A 172 -3.80 5.77 10.52
N VAL A 173 -3.07 4.69 10.77
CA VAL A 173 -2.46 3.86 9.73
C VAL A 173 -3.26 2.56 9.68
N LEU A 174 -3.89 2.29 8.56
CA LEU A 174 -4.61 1.02 8.39
C LEU A 174 -3.62 -0.14 8.45
N GLY A 175 -4.03 -1.19 9.12
CA GLY A 175 -3.34 -2.47 9.11
C GLY A 175 -3.44 -3.16 7.75
N ALA A 176 -2.91 -4.37 7.66
CA ALA A 176 -3.10 -5.19 6.48
C ALA A 176 -4.59 -5.47 6.23
N LEU A 177 -5.00 -5.38 4.97
CA LEU A 177 -6.37 -5.57 4.55
C LEU A 177 -6.54 -6.92 3.85
N TYR A 178 -7.72 -7.54 4.02
CA TYR A 178 -8.12 -8.69 3.21
C TYR A 178 -8.49 -8.24 1.78
N LYS A 179 -8.52 -9.19 0.86
CA LYS A 179 -8.90 -8.92 -0.53
C LYS A 179 -10.31 -8.29 -0.64
N ASN A 180 -11.28 -8.90 0.04
CA ASN A 180 -12.69 -8.53 -0.02
C ASN A 180 -13.41 -8.94 1.28
N LYS A 181 -14.69 -8.55 1.38
CA LYS A 181 -15.55 -8.87 2.53
C LYS A 181 -15.67 -10.37 2.79
N ALA A 182 -15.75 -11.17 1.75
CA ALA A 182 -15.89 -12.64 1.88
C ALA A 182 -14.64 -13.27 2.50
N GLU A 183 -13.44 -12.84 2.10
CA GLU A 183 -12.20 -13.33 2.70
C GLU A 183 -12.03 -12.81 4.13
N ALA A 184 -12.46 -11.58 4.44
CA ALA A 184 -12.46 -11.07 5.80
C ALA A 184 -13.38 -11.89 6.73
N GLU A 185 -14.59 -12.22 6.29
CA GLU A 185 -15.50 -13.08 7.07
C GLU A 185 -14.97 -14.51 7.25
N LYS A 186 -14.43 -15.10 6.20
CA LYS A 186 -13.80 -16.41 6.27
C LYS A 186 -12.65 -16.44 7.28
N ALA A 187 -11.84 -15.40 7.30
CA ALA A 187 -10.71 -15.28 8.21
C ALA A 187 -11.09 -15.28 9.69
N LYS A 188 -12.28 -14.78 10.04
CA LYS A 188 -12.81 -14.84 11.42
C LYS A 188 -12.98 -16.27 11.91
N THR A 189 -13.23 -17.22 11.02
CA THR A 189 -13.44 -18.63 11.36
C THR A 189 -12.22 -19.49 11.16
N THR A 190 -11.36 -19.16 10.20
CA THR A 190 -10.21 -20.01 9.80
C THR A 190 -8.86 -19.46 10.25
N GLY A 191 -8.80 -18.21 10.74
CA GLY A 191 -7.54 -17.53 11.05
C GLY A 191 -6.69 -17.26 9.80
N ALA A 192 -7.32 -17.12 8.63
CA ALA A 192 -6.60 -16.86 7.38
C ALA A 192 -5.82 -15.55 7.45
N ASP A 193 -4.62 -15.57 6.91
CA ASP A 193 -3.72 -14.41 6.91
C ASP A 193 -4.28 -13.26 6.06
N LYS A 194 -4.11 -12.05 6.59
CA LYS A 194 -4.30 -10.82 5.81
C LYS A 194 -3.22 -10.71 4.75
N GLY A 195 -3.58 -10.14 3.60
CA GLY A 195 -2.63 -9.92 2.54
C GLY A 195 -1.52 -8.95 2.92
N PHE A 196 -0.31 -9.45 3.03
CA PHE A 196 0.88 -8.64 3.10
C PHE A 196 1.66 -8.77 1.81
N MET A 197 2.12 -7.66 1.25
CA MET A 197 3.20 -7.75 0.30
C MET A 197 4.50 -8.03 1.06
N ARG A 198 5.11 -9.17 0.81
CA ARG A 198 6.49 -9.41 1.22
C ARG A 198 7.38 -8.61 0.27
N ASN A 199 7.78 -7.43 0.69
CA ASN A 199 8.89 -6.78 0.01
C ASN A 199 10.11 -7.72 0.09
N SER A 200 10.82 -7.89 -1.03
CA SER A 200 12.11 -8.57 -0.99
C SER A 200 12.98 -7.87 0.05
N VAL A 201 13.51 -8.63 0.98
CA VAL A 201 14.33 -8.12 2.10
C VAL A 201 15.60 -7.42 1.60
N ALA A 202 15.95 -7.57 0.33
CA ALA A 202 17.10 -6.97 -0.32
C ALA A 202 16.64 -6.07 -1.47
N THR A 203 16.49 -4.78 -1.22
CA THR A 203 16.13 -3.79 -2.24
C THR A 203 17.36 -3.17 -2.90
N PHE A 204 18.48 -3.17 -2.21
CA PHE A 204 19.77 -2.71 -2.72
C PHE A 204 20.87 -3.72 -2.35
N GLY A 205 21.86 -3.84 -3.20
CA GLY A 205 23.04 -4.65 -2.94
C GLY A 205 24.29 -3.90 -3.39
N ALA A 206 25.36 -4.00 -2.64
CA ALA A 206 26.67 -3.61 -3.10
C ALA A 206 27.26 -4.75 -3.94
N VAL A 207 27.73 -4.43 -5.13
CA VAL A 207 28.37 -5.40 -6.02
C VAL A 207 29.84 -5.04 -6.17
N VAL A 208 30.70 -5.99 -5.89
CA VAL A 208 32.14 -5.81 -6.10
C VAL A 208 32.47 -6.24 -7.54
N TYR A 209 33.08 -5.32 -8.29
CA TYR A 209 33.53 -5.63 -9.66
C TYR A 209 34.59 -6.75 -9.64
N ARG A 210 34.42 -7.75 -10.49
CA ARG A 210 35.26 -8.97 -10.51
C ARG A 210 36.75 -8.67 -10.75
N GLY A 211 37.09 -7.58 -11.45
CA GLY A 211 38.45 -7.15 -11.72
C GLY A 211 39.00 -6.15 -10.71
N SER A 212 38.36 -5.93 -9.58
CA SER A 212 38.85 -5.02 -8.54
C SER A 212 40.03 -5.63 -7.80
N GLU A 213 41.14 -4.94 -7.79
CA GLU A 213 42.35 -5.33 -6.99
C GLU A 213 42.08 -5.30 -5.49
N ASN A 214 41.04 -4.59 -5.05
CA ASN A 214 40.66 -4.43 -3.64
C ASN A 214 39.41 -5.26 -3.26
N ALA A 215 39.03 -6.24 -4.06
CA ALA A 215 37.82 -7.02 -3.83
C ALA A 215 37.73 -7.64 -2.43
N GLU A 216 38.85 -8.23 -1.93
CA GLU A 216 38.90 -8.81 -0.59
C GLU A 216 38.74 -7.79 0.54
N ASN A 217 39.32 -6.62 0.37
CA ASN A 217 39.25 -5.55 1.38
C ASN A 217 37.82 -4.98 1.44
N ILE A 218 37.16 -4.84 0.29
CA ILE A 218 35.76 -4.39 0.23
C ILE A 218 34.86 -5.42 0.92
N VAL A 219 35.06 -6.71 0.67
CA VAL A 219 34.30 -7.80 1.30
C VAL A 219 34.50 -7.84 2.83
N LYS A 220 35.68 -7.51 3.33
CA LYS A 220 35.97 -7.45 4.77
C LYS A 220 35.39 -6.21 5.45
N PHE A 221 35.09 -5.15 4.67
CA PHE A 221 34.55 -3.89 5.19
C PHE A 221 33.02 -3.93 5.33
N VAL A 222 32.31 -4.77 4.59
CA VAL A 222 30.85 -4.92 4.60
C VAL A 222 30.42 -6.04 5.53
#